data_fb1ac5cd9aee7a5e7aaf60c58904bad5
#
_entry.id   fb1ac5cd9aee7a5e7aaf60c58904bad5
#
_cell.length_a   1.000
_cell.length_b   1.000
_cell.length_c   1.000
_cell.angle_alpha   90.00
_cell.angle_beta   90.00
_cell.angle_gamma   90.00
#
_symmetry.space_group_name_H-M   'P 1'
#
loop_
_entity.id
_entity.type
_entity.pdbx_description
1 polymer ?
#
loop_
_entity_poly.entity_id
_entity_poly.type
_entity_poly.pdbx_seq_one_letter_code
_entity_poly.pdbx_strand_id
1 'polypeptide(L)'
;IGATTLDEYRKNIEKDGALERRFQKVIVEPTTSEETLQILKNIKEKYEDHHNVSYTDEALEACVKLSERYITDRNFPDKAIDALDEAGSRVHLTNINVPKEIEEQEKLIEDARVLKAEAVKSQNFELAASYRDREKELSARLDEMKAEWEARLKDDRQTVGEEEIANVISMMSGVPVQRMAQAEGLKLAGMKEDLQAKVVAQDAAIEKLTKAILRSRVGLKDPNRPIGTFMFLGPTGVGKTHLAKQLAKYMFGSSDALIRIDMSEYME
;
A
#
# COMPACT_ATOMS: atom_id res chain seq x y z
N ILE A 1 5.03 16.84 29.86
CA ILE A 1 5.25 15.63 29.06
C ILE A 1 5.59 16.10 27.65
N GLY A 2 6.68 15.58 27.08
CA GLY A 2 7.10 15.82 25.70
C GLY A 2 7.39 14.50 25.01
N ALA A 3 7.16 14.41 23.68
CA ALA A 3 7.53 13.30 22.84
C ALA A 3 8.38 13.83 21.68
N THR A 4 9.49 13.15 21.41
CA THR A 4 10.42 13.51 20.34
C THR A 4 11.23 12.27 19.92
N THR A 5 11.92 12.35 18.79
CA THR A 5 12.84 11.31 18.37
C THR A 5 14.16 11.37 19.14
N LEU A 6 14.91 10.26 19.20
CA LEU A 6 16.22 10.23 19.87
C LEU A 6 17.22 11.24 19.26
N ASP A 7 17.18 11.42 17.96
CA ASP A 7 18.07 12.35 17.27
C ASP A 7 17.73 13.81 17.52
N GLU A 8 16.47 14.16 17.55
CA GLU A 8 16.00 15.49 17.93
C GLU A 8 16.28 15.78 19.40
N TYR A 9 16.10 14.79 20.28
CA TYR A 9 16.43 14.90 21.69
C TYR A 9 17.93 15.22 21.87
N ARG A 10 18.81 14.45 21.24
CA ARG A 10 20.28 14.69 21.28
C ARG A 10 20.66 16.06 20.72
N LYS A 11 20.00 16.47 19.64
CA LYS A 11 20.32 17.73 18.95
C LYS A 11 19.85 18.96 19.73
N ASN A 12 18.69 18.90 20.35
CA ASN A 12 17.98 20.09 20.86
C ASN A 12 17.83 20.10 22.40
N ILE A 13 17.76 18.97 23.08
CA ILE A 13 17.49 18.87 24.52
C ILE A 13 18.73 18.52 25.32
N GLU A 14 19.50 17.50 24.90
CA GLU A 14 20.70 17.02 25.60
C GLU A 14 21.81 18.07 25.68
N LYS A 15 21.82 19.04 24.74
CA LYS A 15 22.76 20.16 24.73
C LYS A 15 22.39 21.27 25.72
N ASP A 16 21.12 21.31 26.15
CA ASP A 16 20.64 22.26 27.12
C ASP A 16 20.53 21.62 28.52
N GLY A 17 21.58 21.73 29.30
CA GLY A 17 21.61 21.14 30.64
C GLY A 17 20.51 21.64 31.61
N ALA A 18 19.82 22.72 31.29
CA ALA A 18 18.67 23.21 32.06
C ALA A 18 17.39 22.39 31.71
N LEU A 19 17.23 22.02 30.46
CA LEU A 19 16.12 21.18 30.01
C LEU A 19 16.34 19.71 30.38
N GLU A 20 17.55 19.17 30.19
CA GLU A 20 17.88 17.77 30.49
C GLU A 20 17.58 17.41 31.96
N ARG A 21 17.89 18.31 32.91
CA ARG A 21 17.63 18.08 34.34
C ARG A 21 16.15 18.09 34.73
N ARG A 22 15.28 18.66 33.91
CA ARG A 22 13.83 18.80 34.19
C ARG A 22 12.99 17.66 33.63
N PHE A 23 13.53 16.89 32.69
CA PHE A 23 12.83 15.78 32.05
C PHE A 23 13.56 14.47 32.30
N GLN A 24 12.83 13.49 32.79
CA GLN A 24 13.34 12.14 32.85
C GLN A 24 13.17 11.47 31.49
N LYS A 25 14.25 10.94 30.94
CA LYS A 25 14.27 10.21 29.68
C LYS A 25 13.56 8.86 29.85
N VAL A 26 12.52 8.65 29.06
CA VAL A 26 11.82 7.36 28.95
C VAL A 26 11.94 6.93 27.48
N ILE A 27 12.66 5.82 27.26
CA ILE A 27 12.85 5.27 25.90
C ILE A 27 11.66 4.35 25.62
N VAL A 28 11.01 4.57 24.47
CA VAL A 28 9.95 3.72 23.94
C VAL A 28 10.51 3.02 22.70
N GLU A 29 10.66 1.72 22.79
CA GLU A 29 11.19 0.91 21.68
C GLU A 29 10.08 0.52 20.70
N PRO A 30 10.45 0.28 19.41
CA PRO A 30 9.50 -0.27 18.43
C PRO A 30 8.94 -1.62 18.89
N THR A 31 7.71 -1.90 18.51
CA THR A 31 7.09 -3.19 18.82
C THR A 31 7.64 -4.32 17.94
N THR A 32 7.55 -5.54 18.43
CA THR A 32 7.85 -6.75 17.65
C THR A 32 6.70 -7.04 16.67
N SER A 33 6.95 -7.95 15.70
CA SER A 33 5.92 -8.38 14.74
C SER A 33 4.72 -9.03 15.43
N GLU A 34 4.94 -9.82 16.48
CA GLU A 34 3.87 -10.47 17.25
C GLU A 34 3.02 -9.45 18.03
N GLU A 35 3.67 -8.50 18.71
CA GLU A 35 2.99 -7.41 19.41
C GLU A 35 2.22 -6.52 18.45
N THR A 36 2.79 -6.24 17.28
CA THR A 36 2.14 -5.45 16.23
C THR A 36 0.87 -6.16 15.73
N LEU A 37 0.92 -7.47 15.50
CA LEU A 37 -0.27 -8.23 15.12
C LEU A 37 -1.37 -8.14 16.18
N GLN A 38 -1.00 -8.20 17.45
CA GLN A 38 -1.95 -8.05 18.55
C GLN A 38 -2.56 -6.63 18.58
N ILE A 39 -1.76 -5.61 18.32
CA ILE A 39 -2.24 -4.23 18.21
C ILE A 39 -3.24 -4.12 17.07
N LEU A 40 -2.92 -4.64 15.86
CA LEU A 40 -3.83 -4.64 14.72
C LEU A 40 -5.16 -5.33 15.04
N LYS A 41 -5.14 -6.48 15.69
CA LYS A 41 -6.36 -7.18 16.15
C LYS A 41 -7.21 -6.33 17.09
N ASN A 42 -6.58 -5.60 18.00
CA ASN A 42 -7.28 -4.75 18.97
C ASN A 42 -7.91 -3.49 18.33
N ILE A 43 -7.32 -2.97 17.26
CA ILE A 43 -7.82 -1.76 16.58
C ILE A 43 -8.70 -2.09 15.37
N LYS A 44 -8.74 -3.34 14.93
CA LYS A 44 -9.44 -3.85 13.75
C LYS A 44 -10.86 -3.28 13.63
N GLU A 45 -11.68 -3.46 14.67
CA GLU A 45 -13.08 -3.03 14.66
C GLU A 45 -13.26 -1.54 14.39
N LYS A 46 -12.36 -0.69 14.92
CA LYS A 46 -12.43 0.76 14.71
C LYS A 46 -12.15 1.14 13.25
N TYR A 47 -11.21 0.46 12.61
CA TYR A 47 -10.88 0.68 11.21
C TYR A 47 -11.95 0.07 10.28
N GLU A 48 -12.53 -1.08 10.64
CA GLU A 48 -13.67 -1.67 9.94
C GLU A 48 -14.87 -0.72 9.92
N ASP A 49 -15.18 -0.11 11.06
CA ASP A 49 -16.27 0.85 11.17
C ASP A 49 -15.96 2.17 10.44
N HIS A 50 -14.71 2.62 10.48
CA HIS A 50 -14.30 3.87 9.83
C HIS A 50 -14.36 3.78 8.30
N HIS A 51 -13.84 2.70 7.73
CA HIS A 51 -13.79 2.49 6.28
C HIS A 51 -14.98 1.70 5.73
N ASN A 52 -15.87 1.23 6.60
CA ASN A 52 -17.00 0.35 6.23
C ASN A 52 -16.56 -0.91 5.46
N VAL A 53 -15.51 -1.56 5.93
CA VAL A 53 -14.91 -2.78 5.38
C VAL A 53 -14.82 -3.86 6.45
N SER A 54 -14.42 -5.08 6.09
CA SER A 54 -14.10 -6.17 7.00
C SER A 54 -12.72 -6.71 6.66
N TYR A 55 -11.81 -6.77 7.64
CA TYR A 55 -10.47 -7.32 7.45
C TYR A 55 -10.43 -8.81 7.82
N THR A 56 -9.85 -9.63 6.96
CA THR A 56 -9.57 -11.03 7.30
C THR A 56 -8.36 -11.14 8.24
N ASP A 57 -8.25 -12.25 8.95
CA ASP A 57 -7.08 -12.47 9.83
C ASP A 57 -5.80 -12.60 8.99
N GLU A 58 -5.90 -13.21 7.80
CA GLU A 58 -4.82 -13.29 6.83
C GLU A 58 -4.35 -11.91 6.36
N ALA A 59 -5.28 -10.94 6.19
CA ALA A 59 -4.93 -9.56 5.86
C ALA A 59 -4.12 -8.89 6.97
N LEU A 60 -4.47 -9.10 8.25
CA LEU A 60 -3.71 -8.57 9.38
C LEU A 60 -2.30 -9.16 9.45
N GLU A 61 -2.18 -10.47 9.25
CA GLU A 61 -0.87 -11.12 9.17
C GLU A 61 -0.04 -10.62 7.99
N ALA A 62 -0.68 -10.41 6.84
CA ALA A 62 -0.04 -9.84 5.66
C ALA A 62 0.44 -8.40 5.89
N CYS A 63 -0.34 -7.55 6.58
CA CYS A 63 0.08 -6.19 6.97
C CYS A 63 1.40 -6.22 7.74
N VAL A 64 1.54 -7.10 8.72
CA VAL A 64 2.77 -7.22 9.52
C VAL A 64 3.90 -7.79 8.68
N LYS A 65 3.71 -8.95 8.08
CA LYS A 65 4.75 -9.70 7.35
C LYS A 65 5.28 -8.93 6.13
N LEU A 66 4.40 -8.31 5.36
CA LEU A 66 4.82 -7.60 4.15
C LEU A 66 5.41 -6.22 4.48
N SER A 67 4.87 -5.49 5.46
CA SER A 67 5.46 -4.21 5.89
C SER A 67 6.82 -4.39 6.56
N GLU A 68 7.03 -5.47 7.32
CA GLU A 68 8.35 -5.81 7.88
C GLU A 68 9.39 -5.97 6.77
N ARG A 69 9.02 -6.65 5.71
CA ARG A 69 9.93 -7.03 4.62
C ARG A 69 10.19 -5.94 3.61
N TYR A 70 9.19 -5.11 3.29
CA TYR A 70 9.26 -4.18 2.16
C TYR A 70 9.28 -2.70 2.57
N ILE A 71 8.89 -2.37 3.81
CA ILE A 71 8.95 -1.01 4.33
C ILE A 71 10.04 -0.92 5.39
N THR A 72 11.19 -0.34 5.00
CA THR A 72 12.40 -0.27 5.85
C THR A 72 12.65 1.10 6.45
N ASP A 73 11.97 2.12 5.97
CA ASP A 73 12.12 3.52 6.39
C ASP A 73 11.29 3.89 7.61
N ARG A 74 10.40 2.99 8.07
CA ARG A 74 9.51 3.18 9.21
C ARG A 74 9.56 2.01 10.18
N ASN A 75 9.20 2.27 11.44
CA ASN A 75 9.18 1.27 12.50
C ASN A 75 7.77 0.71 12.74
N PHE A 76 7.69 -0.44 13.39
CA PHE A 76 6.45 -0.94 13.94
C PHE A 76 6.04 -0.14 15.19
N PRO A 77 4.72 0.01 15.45
CA PRO A 77 3.59 -0.56 14.70
C PRO A 77 3.12 0.31 13.51
N ASP A 78 3.62 1.52 13.35
CA ASP A 78 3.16 2.57 12.45
C ASP A 78 3.00 2.08 11.00
N LYS A 79 4.04 1.49 10.41
CA LYS A 79 4.03 1.00 9.03
C LYS A 79 2.96 -0.08 8.74
N ALA A 80 2.60 -0.87 9.75
CA ALA A 80 1.57 -1.89 9.60
C ALA A 80 0.16 -1.30 9.73
N ILE A 81 0.00 -0.30 10.60
CA ILE A 81 -1.24 0.46 10.76
C ILE A 81 -1.53 1.27 9.50
N ASP A 82 -0.53 1.96 8.94
CA ASP A 82 -0.66 2.70 7.68
C ASP A 82 -1.09 1.79 6.53
N ALA A 83 -0.52 0.58 6.44
CA ALA A 83 -0.91 -0.39 5.42
C ALA A 83 -2.36 -0.86 5.58
N LEU A 84 -2.81 -1.06 6.81
CA LEU A 84 -4.20 -1.42 7.12
C LEU A 84 -5.17 -0.30 6.74
N ASP A 85 -4.85 0.93 7.13
CA ASP A 85 -5.65 2.13 6.89
C ASP A 85 -5.81 2.41 5.39
N GLU A 86 -4.70 2.43 4.66
CA GLU A 86 -4.70 2.66 3.20
C GLU A 86 -5.46 1.56 2.45
N ALA A 87 -5.35 0.29 2.89
CA ALA A 87 -6.07 -0.81 2.26
C ALA A 87 -7.59 -0.68 2.46
N GLY A 88 -8.03 -0.37 3.67
CA GLY A 88 -9.44 -0.11 3.95
C GLY A 88 -10.00 1.05 3.15
N SER A 89 -9.29 2.16 3.14
CA SER A 89 -9.65 3.35 2.37
C SER A 89 -9.81 3.05 0.88
N ARG A 90 -8.87 2.30 0.28
CA ARG A 90 -8.91 1.94 -1.15
C ARG A 90 -10.06 1.03 -1.50
N VAL A 91 -10.27 -0.02 -0.72
CA VAL A 91 -11.39 -0.94 -0.95
C VAL A 91 -12.72 -0.18 -0.84
N HIS A 92 -12.86 0.68 0.15
CA HIS A 92 -14.01 1.55 0.29
C HIS A 92 -14.22 2.42 -0.95
N LEU A 93 -13.19 3.17 -1.39
CA LEU A 93 -13.28 4.07 -2.56
C LEU A 93 -13.56 3.33 -3.88
N THR A 94 -13.00 2.14 -4.05
CA THR A 94 -13.19 1.33 -5.28
C THR A 94 -14.62 0.81 -5.39
N ASN A 95 -15.28 0.58 -4.26
CA ASN A 95 -16.63 -0.01 -4.22
C ASN A 95 -17.76 1.03 -4.08
N ILE A 96 -17.44 2.31 -3.96
CA ILE A 96 -18.46 3.38 -4.01
C ILE A 96 -18.95 3.54 -5.46
N ASN A 97 -19.85 2.67 -5.88
CA ASN A 97 -20.60 2.86 -7.12
C ASN A 97 -21.89 3.62 -6.80
N VAL A 98 -21.92 4.90 -7.17
CA VAL A 98 -23.15 5.68 -7.05
C VAL A 98 -24.20 5.09 -8.01
N PRO A 99 -25.39 4.73 -7.53
CA PRO A 99 -26.46 4.23 -8.39
C PRO A 99 -26.82 5.26 -9.47
N LYS A 100 -27.01 4.79 -10.70
CA LYS A 100 -27.40 5.66 -11.84
C LYS A 100 -28.66 6.46 -11.56
N GLU A 101 -29.55 5.91 -10.76
CA GLU A 101 -30.79 6.55 -10.33
C GLU A 101 -30.54 7.85 -9.55
N ILE A 102 -29.49 7.90 -8.71
CA ILE A 102 -29.07 9.10 -7.99
C ILE A 102 -28.51 10.14 -8.96
N GLU A 103 -27.65 9.72 -9.91
CA GLU A 103 -27.12 10.63 -10.92
C GLU A 103 -28.20 11.22 -11.84
N GLU A 104 -29.18 10.39 -12.21
CA GLU A 104 -30.33 10.84 -13.01
C GLU A 104 -31.19 11.85 -12.22
N GLN A 105 -31.40 11.61 -10.93
CA GLN A 105 -32.16 12.50 -10.07
C GLN A 105 -31.44 13.85 -9.88
N GLU A 106 -30.11 13.84 -9.73
CA GLU A 106 -29.30 15.07 -9.66
C GLU A 106 -29.39 15.89 -10.96
N LYS A 107 -29.41 15.24 -12.12
CA LYS A 107 -29.63 15.92 -13.41
C LYS A 107 -31.01 16.56 -13.49
N LEU A 108 -32.07 15.87 -13.05
CA LEU A 108 -33.41 16.43 -13.03
C LEU A 108 -33.54 17.66 -12.13
N ILE A 109 -32.82 17.69 -11.01
CA ILE A 109 -32.76 18.85 -10.13
C ILE A 109 -32.04 20.02 -10.82
N GLU A 110 -30.93 19.75 -11.50
CA GLU A 110 -30.19 20.79 -12.22
C GLU A 110 -30.99 21.37 -13.37
N ASP A 111 -31.71 20.54 -14.14
CA ASP A 111 -32.63 20.97 -15.18
C ASP A 111 -33.76 21.86 -14.61
N ALA A 112 -34.32 21.46 -13.46
CA ALA A 112 -35.37 22.26 -12.79
C ALA A 112 -34.81 23.63 -12.32
N ARG A 113 -33.54 23.69 -11.87
CA ARG A 113 -32.88 24.93 -11.49
C ARG A 113 -32.66 25.86 -12.68
N VAL A 114 -32.25 25.32 -13.81
CA VAL A 114 -32.04 26.09 -15.05
C VAL A 114 -33.40 26.66 -15.51
N LEU A 115 -34.42 25.83 -15.58
CA LEU A 115 -35.75 26.28 -15.98
C LEU A 115 -36.35 27.32 -15.02
N LYS A 116 -36.13 27.18 -13.72
CA LYS A 116 -36.50 28.18 -12.72
C LYS A 116 -35.79 29.53 -13.00
N ALA A 117 -34.48 29.48 -13.27
CA ALA A 117 -33.72 30.70 -13.55
C ALA A 117 -34.18 31.41 -14.84
N GLU A 118 -34.52 30.65 -15.86
CA GLU A 118 -35.11 31.18 -17.11
C GLU A 118 -36.50 31.80 -16.90
N ALA A 119 -37.38 31.15 -16.12
CA ALA A 119 -38.67 31.66 -15.76
C ALA A 119 -38.59 32.98 -14.97
N VAL A 120 -37.62 33.11 -14.08
CA VAL A 120 -37.35 34.36 -13.35
C VAL A 120 -36.88 35.45 -14.31
N LYS A 121 -35.97 35.14 -15.24
CA LYS A 121 -35.51 36.12 -16.25
C LYS A 121 -36.62 36.63 -17.16
N SER A 122 -37.55 35.75 -17.48
CA SER A 122 -38.76 36.08 -18.28
C SER A 122 -39.90 36.74 -17.48
N GLN A 123 -39.66 37.03 -16.17
CA GLN A 123 -40.63 37.59 -15.23
C GLN A 123 -41.90 36.77 -15.05
N ASN A 124 -41.86 35.47 -15.38
CA ASN A 124 -42.99 34.56 -15.18
C ASN A 124 -42.90 33.93 -13.79
N PHE A 125 -43.35 34.66 -12.76
CA PHE A 125 -43.20 34.25 -11.36
C PHE A 125 -44.06 33.03 -10.98
N GLU A 126 -45.19 32.80 -11.67
CA GLU A 126 -46.04 31.64 -11.46
C GLU A 126 -45.31 30.35 -11.90
N LEU A 127 -44.70 30.39 -13.08
CA LEU A 127 -43.89 29.28 -13.58
C LEU A 127 -42.64 29.07 -12.75
N ALA A 128 -41.97 30.13 -12.29
CA ALA A 128 -40.84 30.04 -11.40
C ALA A 128 -41.19 29.41 -10.05
N ALA A 129 -42.39 29.68 -9.51
CA ALA A 129 -42.89 29.05 -8.29
C ALA A 129 -43.12 27.56 -8.48
N SER A 130 -43.71 27.13 -9.61
CA SER A 130 -43.92 25.71 -9.89
C SER A 130 -42.59 24.94 -10.02
N TYR A 131 -41.57 25.51 -10.67
CA TYR A 131 -40.25 24.88 -10.76
C TYR A 131 -39.52 24.84 -9.41
N ARG A 132 -39.70 25.86 -8.56
CA ARG A 132 -39.18 25.82 -7.19
C ARG A 132 -39.79 24.69 -6.37
N ASP A 133 -41.09 24.50 -6.47
CA ASP A 133 -41.77 23.47 -5.72
C ASP A 133 -41.38 22.07 -6.23
N ARG A 134 -41.19 21.93 -7.54
CA ARG A 134 -40.64 20.71 -8.16
C ARG A 134 -39.21 20.43 -7.76
N GLU A 135 -38.33 21.46 -7.73
CA GLU A 135 -36.96 21.34 -7.23
C GLU A 135 -36.92 20.84 -5.79
N LYS A 136 -37.79 21.37 -4.94
CA LYS A 136 -37.89 20.97 -3.54
C LYS A 136 -38.33 19.50 -3.38
N GLU A 137 -39.32 19.07 -4.17
CA GLU A 137 -39.80 17.69 -4.19
C GLU A 137 -38.70 16.72 -4.66
N LEU A 138 -38.01 17.05 -5.77
CA LEU A 138 -36.92 16.25 -6.31
C LEU A 138 -35.72 16.19 -5.32
N SER A 139 -35.41 17.29 -4.62
CA SER A 139 -34.36 17.31 -3.58
C SER A 139 -34.73 16.43 -2.39
N ALA A 140 -35.96 16.46 -1.90
CA ALA A 140 -36.41 15.61 -0.81
C ALA A 140 -36.29 14.11 -1.20
N ARG A 141 -36.67 13.77 -2.42
CA ARG A 141 -36.54 12.41 -2.94
C ARG A 141 -35.07 11.97 -3.09
N LEU A 142 -34.22 12.89 -3.52
CA LEU A 142 -32.76 12.63 -3.59
C LEU A 142 -32.19 12.33 -2.21
N ASP A 143 -32.57 13.10 -1.19
CA ASP A 143 -32.10 12.90 0.19
C ASP A 143 -32.60 11.54 0.74
N GLU A 144 -33.82 11.13 0.45
CA GLU A 144 -34.33 9.79 0.80
C GLU A 144 -33.53 8.69 0.10
N MET A 145 -33.28 8.81 -1.22
CA MET A 145 -32.50 7.83 -1.98
C MET A 145 -31.06 7.74 -1.49
N LYS A 146 -30.43 8.87 -1.14
CA LYS A 146 -29.09 8.89 -0.55
C LYS A 146 -29.04 8.21 0.82
N ALA A 147 -30.03 8.46 1.67
CA ALA A 147 -30.12 7.83 2.98
C ALA A 147 -30.34 6.30 2.88
N GLU A 148 -31.17 5.84 1.96
CA GLU A 148 -31.35 4.41 1.69
C GLU A 148 -30.08 3.76 1.13
N TRP A 149 -29.38 4.45 0.25
CA TRP A 149 -28.12 3.96 -0.32
C TRP A 149 -27.02 3.88 0.74
N GLU A 150 -26.86 4.90 1.58
CA GLU A 150 -25.92 4.88 2.72
C GLU A 150 -26.25 3.76 3.72
N ALA A 151 -27.53 3.50 3.98
CA ALA A 151 -27.94 2.40 4.84
C ALA A 151 -27.54 1.03 4.24
N ARG A 152 -27.75 0.83 2.93
CA ARG A 152 -27.30 -0.39 2.23
C ARG A 152 -25.79 -0.55 2.23
N LEU A 153 -25.04 0.54 2.03
CA LEU A 153 -23.58 0.49 2.08
C LEU A 153 -23.05 0.06 3.45
N LYS A 154 -23.74 0.42 4.53
CA LYS A 154 -23.33 -0.01 5.90
C LYS A 154 -23.51 -1.50 6.12
N ASP A 155 -24.51 -2.11 5.48
CA ASP A 155 -24.79 -3.54 5.59
C ASP A 155 -23.90 -4.38 4.66
N ASP A 156 -23.40 -3.82 3.56
CA ASP A 156 -22.57 -4.51 2.56
C ASP A 156 -21.09 -4.15 2.74
N ARG A 157 -20.49 -4.64 3.83
CA ARG A 157 -19.07 -4.45 4.12
C ARG A 157 -18.23 -5.30 3.18
N GLN A 158 -17.38 -4.65 2.42
CA GLN A 158 -16.43 -5.32 1.53
C GLN A 158 -15.27 -5.92 2.35
N THR A 159 -14.82 -7.09 1.92
CA THR A 159 -13.74 -7.81 2.61
C THR A 159 -12.38 -7.40 2.05
N VAL A 160 -11.48 -7.01 2.94
CA VAL A 160 -10.06 -6.74 2.64
C VAL A 160 -9.26 -8.00 2.96
N GLY A 161 -8.66 -8.60 1.95
CA GLY A 161 -7.84 -9.80 2.04
C GLY A 161 -6.33 -9.51 1.91
N GLU A 162 -5.55 -10.57 1.81
CA GLU A 162 -4.08 -10.50 1.62
C GLU A 162 -3.70 -9.78 0.32
N GLU A 163 -4.51 -9.93 -0.75
CA GLU A 163 -4.22 -9.35 -2.06
C GLU A 163 -4.31 -7.82 -2.05
N GLU A 164 -5.31 -7.26 -1.38
CA GLU A 164 -5.47 -5.82 -1.21
C GLU A 164 -4.32 -5.21 -0.42
N ILE A 165 -3.90 -5.88 0.65
CA ILE A 165 -2.73 -5.46 1.44
C ILE A 165 -1.45 -5.52 0.60
N ALA A 166 -1.24 -6.59 -0.17
CA ALA A 166 -0.07 -6.70 -1.05
C ALA A 166 -0.03 -5.60 -2.12
N ASN A 167 -1.19 -5.19 -2.64
CA ASN A 167 -1.32 -4.05 -3.56
C ASN A 167 -0.86 -2.75 -2.92
N VAL A 168 -1.33 -2.48 -1.72
CA VAL A 168 -1.00 -1.26 -0.98
C VAL A 168 0.49 -1.21 -0.67
N ILE A 169 1.05 -2.28 -0.12
CA ILE A 169 2.47 -2.35 0.20
C ILE A 169 3.34 -2.25 -1.06
N SER A 170 2.88 -2.80 -2.18
CA SER A 170 3.54 -2.63 -3.49
C SER A 170 3.63 -1.16 -3.90
N MET A 171 2.59 -0.38 -3.64
CA MET A 171 2.60 1.05 -3.94
C MET A 171 3.44 1.86 -2.95
N MET A 172 3.35 1.55 -1.66
CA MET A 172 4.14 2.24 -0.62
C MET A 172 5.64 2.00 -0.78
N SER A 173 6.04 0.77 -1.12
CA SER A 173 7.44 0.37 -1.24
C SER A 173 8.01 0.56 -2.65
N GLY A 174 7.17 0.70 -3.67
CA GLY A 174 7.58 0.67 -5.09
C GLY A 174 7.97 -0.73 -5.60
N VAL A 175 7.82 -1.78 -4.79
CA VAL A 175 8.16 -3.16 -5.13
C VAL A 175 6.90 -3.94 -5.50
N PRO A 176 6.82 -4.64 -6.65
CA PRO A 176 5.63 -5.40 -7.07
C PRO A 176 5.39 -6.65 -6.22
N VAL A 177 4.87 -6.47 -5.01
CA VAL A 177 4.69 -7.51 -3.98
C VAL A 177 3.74 -8.61 -4.42
N GLN A 178 2.68 -8.29 -5.17
CA GLN A 178 1.70 -9.26 -5.66
C GLN A 178 2.30 -10.39 -6.51
N ARG A 179 3.26 -10.05 -7.38
CA ARG A 179 3.93 -11.05 -8.20
C ARG A 179 4.85 -11.96 -7.39
N MET A 180 5.18 -11.55 -6.17
CA MET A 180 6.08 -12.30 -5.29
C MET A 180 5.34 -13.24 -4.34
N ALA A 181 4.14 -12.90 -3.86
CA ALA A 181 3.38 -13.73 -2.93
C ALA A 181 2.78 -15.00 -3.57
N GLN A 182 2.12 -14.86 -4.72
CA GLN A 182 1.45 -15.99 -5.38
C GLN A 182 2.37 -16.94 -6.15
N ALA A 183 3.59 -16.53 -6.45
CA ALA A 183 4.46 -17.25 -7.38
C ALA A 183 5.77 -17.74 -6.77
N GLU A 184 6.05 -17.49 -5.51
CA GLU A 184 7.38 -17.81 -4.94
C GLU A 184 7.72 -19.30 -5.01
N GLY A 185 6.79 -20.21 -4.78
CA GLY A 185 7.06 -21.65 -4.81
C GLY A 185 7.24 -22.20 -6.23
N LEU A 186 6.35 -21.84 -7.15
CA LEU A 186 6.36 -22.36 -8.54
C LEU A 186 7.38 -21.64 -9.43
N LYS A 187 7.56 -20.33 -9.27
CA LYS A 187 8.56 -19.57 -10.04
C LYS A 187 9.97 -19.90 -9.64
N LEU A 188 10.25 -20.15 -8.36
CA LEU A 188 11.59 -20.54 -7.93
C LEU A 188 12.02 -21.88 -8.50
N ALA A 189 11.10 -22.81 -8.72
CA ALA A 189 11.39 -24.08 -9.36
C ALA A 189 11.81 -23.93 -10.82
N GLY A 190 11.20 -23.02 -11.58
CA GLY A 190 11.52 -22.74 -13.00
C GLY A 190 12.64 -21.72 -13.22
N MET A 191 13.22 -21.13 -12.16
CA MET A 191 14.22 -20.06 -12.27
C MET A 191 15.45 -20.48 -13.08
N LYS A 192 15.91 -21.71 -12.91
CA LYS A 192 17.10 -22.23 -13.59
C LYS A 192 16.89 -22.24 -15.11
N GLU A 193 15.78 -22.83 -15.55
CA GLU A 193 15.45 -22.99 -16.96
C GLU A 193 15.21 -21.64 -17.65
N ASP A 194 14.50 -20.74 -16.99
CA ASP A 194 14.24 -19.39 -17.51
C ASP A 194 15.51 -18.53 -17.64
N LEU A 195 16.44 -18.62 -16.67
CA LEU A 195 17.71 -17.92 -16.76
C LEU A 195 18.63 -18.54 -17.81
N GLN A 196 18.66 -19.87 -17.95
CA GLN A 196 19.43 -20.56 -18.98
C GLN A 196 18.92 -20.24 -20.40
N ALA A 197 17.62 -20.05 -20.57
CA ALA A 197 17.06 -19.63 -21.85
C ALA A 197 17.48 -18.21 -22.26
N LYS A 198 17.75 -17.33 -21.29
CA LYS A 198 18.08 -15.90 -21.54
C LYS A 198 19.58 -15.61 -21.48
N VAL A 199 20.35 -16.43 -20.79
CA VAL A 199 21.80 -16.23 -20.60
C VAL A 199 22.52 -17.49 -21.08
N VAL A 200 23.03 -17.41 -22.28
CA VAL A 200 23.69 -18.53 -22.96
C VAL A 200 25.11 -18.75 -22.40
N ALA A 201 25.51 -20.02 -22.28
CA ALA A 201 26.86 -20.47 -21.92
C ALA A 201 27.34 -20.10 -20.49
N GLN A 202 26.42 -19.87 -19.53
CA GLN A 202 26.73 -19.59 -18.12
C GLN A 202 26.04 -20.56 -17.15
N ASP A 203 25.81 -21.82 -17.57
CA ASP A 203 25.02 -22.80 -16.83
C ASP A 203 25.53 -23.05 -15.41
N ALA A 204 26.82 -23.17 -15.22
CA ALA A 204 27.44 -23.41 -13.91
C ALA A 204 27.25 -22.21 -12.95
N ALA A 205 27.28 -20.98 -13.47
CA ALA A 205 27.02 -19.77 -12.68
C ALA A 205 25.55 -19.67 -12.30
N ILE A 206 24.65 -19.93 -13.24
CA ILE A 206 23.20 -19.94 -13.03
C ILE A 206 22.81 -21.01 -12.00
N GLU A 207 23.38 -22.19 -12.06
CA GLU A 207 23.08 -23.27 -11.12
C GLU A 207 23.51 -22.93 -9.69
N LYS A 208 24.71 -22.35 -9.51
CA LYS A 208 25.16 -21.90 -8.20
C LYS A 208 24.31 -20.78 -7.62
N LEU A 209 23.92 -19.82 -8.48
CA LEU A 209 23.08 -18.69 -8.12
C LEU A 209 21.68 -19.15 -7.68
N THR A 210 21.02 -19.98 -8.49
CA THR A 210 19.69 -20.53 -8.20
C THR A 210 19.68 -21.36 -6.93
N LYS A 211 20.65 -22.25 -6.74
CA LYS A 211 20.76 -23.03 -5.51
C LYS A 211 20.93 -22.17 -4.25
N ALA A 212 21.69 -21.09 -4.34
CA ALA A 212 21.88 -20.18 -3.22
C ALA A 212 20.60 -19.40 -2.87
N ILE A 213 19.87 -18.92 -3.88
CA ILE A 213 18.61 -18.22 -3.71
C ILE A 213 17.54 -19.17 -3.13
N LEU A 214 17.42 -20.40 -3.67
CA LEU A 214 16.51 -21.41 -3.16
C LEU A 214 16.76 -21.73 -1.68
N ARG A 215 18.01 -21.91 -1.27
CA ARG A 215 18.37 -22.16 0.14
C ARG A 215 17.98 -21.00 1.05
N SER A 216 18.15 -19.78 0.57
CA SER A 216 17.78 -18.58 1.33
C SER A 216 16.26 -18.47 1.57
N ARG A 217 15.44 -19.03 0.69
CA ARG A 217 13.96 -18.97 0.74
C ARG A 217 13.32 -20.08 1.55
N VAL A 218 14.02 -21.16 1.88
CA VAL A 218 13.49 -22.29 2.67
C VAL A 218 13.28 -21.92 4.18
N GLY A 219 13.40 -20.65 4.55
CA GLY A 219 12.92 -20.17 5.85
C GLY A 219 13.89 -20.30 7.04
N LEU A 220 15.15 -20.67 6.79
CA LEU A 220 16.18 -20.81 7.85
C LEU A 220 17.00 -19.53 8.06
N LYS A 221 16.57 -18.38 7.55
CA LYS A 221 17.37 -17.16 7.54
C LYS A 221 16.69 -16.01 8.28
N ASP A 222 17.52 -15.23 8.98
CA ASP A 222 17.16 -13.97 9.61
C ASP A 222 16.56 -12.98 8.57
N PRO A 223 15.36 -12.44 8.77
CA PRO A 223 14.72 -11.52 7.82
C PRO A 223 15.55 -10.24 7.56
N ASN A 224 16.37 -9.82 8.50
CA ASN A 224 17.24 -8.64 8.37
C ASN A 224 18.48 -8.84 7.48
N ARG A 225 18.70 -10.04 6.96
CA ARG A 225 19.84 -10.31 6.07
C ARG A 225 19.43 -10.36 4.62
N PRO A 226 20.27 -9.87 3.68
CA PRO A 226 20.01 -9.93 2.25
C PRO A 226 19.83 -11.39 1.78
N ILE A 227 18.98 -11.63 0.78
CA ILE A 227 18.68 -12.96 0.22
C ILE A 227 19.95 -13.70 -0.18
N GLY A 228 20.95 -12.99 -0.68
CA GLY A 228 22.28 -13.52 -0.99
C GLY A 228 23.24 -12.39 -1.35
N THR A 229 24.51 -12.62 -1.06
CA THR A 229 25.60 -11.77 -1.52
C THR A 229 26.41 -12.56 -2.53
N PHE A 230 26.51 -12.04 -3.76
CA PHE A 230 27.15 -12.73 -4.87
C PHE A 230 28.26 -11.87 -5.47
N MET A 231 29.39 -12.47 -5.76
CA MET A 231 30.50 -11.85 -6.48
C MET A 231 30.69 -12.55 -7.81
N PHE A 232 30.42 -11.85 -8.92
CA PHE A 232 30.61 -12.36 -10.28
C PHE A 232 32.03 -12.06 -10.73
N LEU A 233 32.86 -13.10 -10.84
CA LEU A 233 34.24 -13.00 -11.26
C LEU A 233 34.43 -13.53 -12.69
N GLY A 234 35.16 -12.82 -13.52
CA GLY A 234 35.45 -13.23 -14.90
C GLY A 234 35.94 -12.07 -15.76
N PRO A 235 36.48 -12.34 -16.98
CA PRO A 235 36.95 -11.31 -17.90
C PRO A 235 35.87 -10.31 -18.29
N THR A 236 36.26 -9.18 -18.88
CA THR A 236 35.34 -8.20 -19.41
C THR A 236 34.55 -8.80 -20.62
N GLY A 237 33.27 -8.49 -20.75
CA GLY A 237 32.47 -8.93 -21.86
C GLY A 237 31.76 -10.30 -21.71
N VAL A 238 32.03 -11.09 -20.66
CA VAL A 238 31.45 -12.43 -20.48
C VAL A 238 29.99 -12.44 -19.95
N GLY A 239 29.36 -11.30 -19.82
CA GLY A 239 27.93 -11.22 -19.47
C GLY A 239 27.62 -11.10 -17.96
N LYS A 240 28.57 -10.73 -17.08
CA LYS A 240 28.33 -10.59 -15.63
C LYS A 240 27.15 -9.67 -15.30
N THR A 241 27.15 -8.47 -15.86
CA THR A 241 26.08 -7.48 -15.66
C THR A 241 24.77 -7.92 -16.34
N HIS A 242 24.86 -8.66 -17.46
CA HIS A 242 23.71 -9.19 -18.13
C HIS A 242 22.98 -10.23 -17.27
N LEU A 243 23.72 -11.14 -16.64
CA LEU A 243 23.18 -12.12 -15.70
C LEU A 243 22.48 -11.43 -14.52
N ALA A 244 23.09 -10.38 -13.94
CA ALA A 244 22.47 -9.61 -12.87
C ALA A 244 21.17 -8.93 -13.30
N LYS A 245 21.13 -8.34 -14.51
CA LYS A 245 19.91 -7.75 -15.07
C LYS A 245 18.82 -8.79 -15.32
N GLN A 246 19.15 -9.94 -15.84
CA GLN A 246 18.18 -11.02 -16.07
C GLN A 246 17.65 -11.60 -14.75
N LEU A 247 18.49 -11.69 -13.72
CA LEU A 247 18.08 -12.07 -12.38
C LEU A 247 17.08 -11.05 -11.80
N ALA A 248 17.40 -9.75 -11.87
CA ALA A 248 16.50 -8.69 -11.41
C ALA A 248 15.16 -8.73 -12.14
N LYS A 249 15.19 -8.87 -13.46
CA LYS A 249 13.98 -9.01 -14.28
C LYS A 249 13.15 -10.24 -13.90
N TYR A 250 13.80 -11.35 -13.57
CA TYR A 250 13.12 -12.57 -13.13
C TYR A 250 12.49 -12.40 -11.75
N MET A 251 13.24 -11.86 -10.80
CA MET A 251 12.81 -11.71 -9.41
C MET A 251 11.74 -10.62 -9.23
N PHE A 252 11.91 -9.49 -9.90
CA PHE A 252 11.12 -8.28 -9.68
C PHE A 252 10.27 -7.84 -10.88
N GLY A 253 10.36 -8.53 -12.02
CA GLY A 253 9.58 -8.24 -13.22
C GLY A 253 10.13 -7.11 -14.11
N SER A 254 11.10 -6.31 -13.62
CA SER A 254 11.77 -5.24 -14.38
C SER A 254 13.29 -5.30 -14.23
N SER A 255 14.00 -4.92 -15.28
CA SER A 255 15.46 -4.69 -15.23
C SER A 255 15.84 -3.45 -14.41
N ASP A 256 14.90 -2.52 -14.25
CA ASP A 256 15.11 -1.23 -13.56
C ASP A 256 15.05 -1.39 -12.03
N ALA A 257 14.60 -2.54 -11.55
CA ALA A 257 14.72 -2.94 -10.16
C ALA A 257 16.17 -3.18 -9.71
N LEU A 258 17.15 -3.22 -10.66
CA LEU A 258 18.57 -3.33 -10.37
C LEU A 258 19.15 -1.93 -10.13
N ILE A 259 19.44 -1.61 -8.87
CA ILE A 259 20.22 -0.42 -8.52
C ILE A 259 21.69 -0.71 -8.85
N ARG A 260 22.26 0.03 -9.81
CA ARG A 260 23.65 -0.12 -10.22
C ARG A 260 24.48 1.08 -9.73
N ILE A 261 25.55 0.79 -9.01
CA ILE A 261 26.52 1.78 -8.58
C ILE A 261 27.85 1.43 -9.26
N ASP A 262 28.42 2.37 -10.01
CA ASP A 262 29.73 2.21 -10.63
C ASP A 262 30.81 2.79 -9.72
N MET A 263 31.59 1.90 -9.13
CA MET A 263 32.62 2.30 -8.15
C MET A 263 33.76 3.10 -8.78
N SER A 264 33.91 3.08 -10.11
CA SER A 264 34.91 3.92 -10.79
C SER A 264 34.58 5.42 -10.72
N GLU A 265 33.32 5.77 -10.54
CA GLU A 265 32.86 7.16 -10.36
C GLU A 265 33.14 7.70 -8.95
N TYR A 266 33.52 6.85 -8.00
CA TYR A 266 33.75 7.18 -6.59
C TYR A 266 35.22 7.01 -6.20
N MET A 267 36.14 7.05 -7.16
CA MET A 267 37.58 6.82 -6.90
C MET A 267 38.34 8.08 -6.46
N GLU A 268 37.68 9.24 -6.36
CA GLU A 268 38.27 10.48 -5.85
C GLU A 268 37.75 10.82 -4.46
#